data_d758302dcfc7e2ea4569b4af410ee2cb
#
_entry.id   d758302dcfc7e2ea4569b4af410ee2cb
#
_cell.length_a   1.000
_cell.length_b   1.000
_cell.length_c   1.000
_cell.angle_alpha   90.00
_cell.angle_beta   90.00
_cell.angle_gamma   90.00
#
_symmetry.space_group_name_H-M   'P 1'
#
loop_
_entity.id
_entity.type
_entity.pdbx_description
1 polymer ?
#
loop_
_entity_poly.entity_id
_entity_poly.type
_entity_poly.pdbx_seq_one_letter_code
_entity_poly.pdbx_strand_id
1 'polypeptide(L)'
;MTMDLIETRDAAWRPIREGVTLTPLRMRGGAGTFLMRYEPGSRSPTHTHPGGEEIYVVSGAGRLDDLAFGPGDFIYTPPGEGHTLHAETEVVIHVSLPEAVVITE
;
A
#
# COMPACT_ATOMS: atom_id res chain seq x y z
N MET A 1 -8.67 -23.35 17.26
CA MET A 1 -8.31 -22.13 16.50
C MET A 1 -8.65 -22.33 15.04
N THR A 2 -9.26 -21.36 14.43
CA THR A 2 -9.60 -21.38 13.00
C THR A 2 -8.70 -20.40 12.24
N MET A 3 -8.33 -20.81 11.03
CA MET A 3 -7.62 -19.91 10.10
C MET A 3 -8.64 -19.16 9.26
N ASP A 4 -8.30 -17.95 8.86
CA ASP A 4 -9.09 -17.16 7.93
C ASP A 4 -8.47 -17.25 6.54
N LEU A 5 -9.30 -17.55 5.56
CA LEU A 5 -8.90 -17.53 4.16
C LEU A 5 -9.63 -16.39 3.46
N ILE A 6 -8.87 -15.50 2.83
CA ILE A 6 -9.44 -14.42 2.04
C ILE A 6 -9.05 -14.66 0.57
N GLU A 7 -10.05 -14.88 -0.26
CA GLU A 7 -9.83 -15.06 -1.70
C GLU A 7 -9.81 -13.68 -2.36
N THR A 8 -8.62 -13.11 -2.46
CA THR A 8 -8.45 -11.70 -2.88
C THR A 8 -8.89 -11.44 -4.32
N ARG A 9 -8.95 -12.46 -5.17
CA ARG A 9 -9.46 -12.31 -6.53
C ARG A 9 -10.93 -11.86 -6.57
N ASP A 10 -11.69 -12.16 -5.51
CA ASP A 10 -13.11 -11.81 -5.39
C ASP A 10 -13.33 -10.65 -4.42
N ALA A 11 -12.27 -10.00 -3.99
CA ALA A 11 -12.34 -8.94 -2.99
C ALA A 11 -13.00 -7.68 -3.55
N ALA A 12 -13.71 -6.98 -2.68
CA ALA A 12 -14.22 -5.65 -2.98
C ALA A 12 -13.11 -4.62 -2.74
N TRP A 13 -12.89 -3.77 -3.74
CA TRP A 13 -11.89 -2.70 -3.66
C TRP A 13 -12.58 -1.40 -3.31
N ARG A 14 -12.15 -0.76 -2.21
CA ARG A 14 -12.73 0.51 -1.72
C ARG A 14 -11.95 1.68 -2.28
N PRO A 15 -12.62 2.70 -2.81
CA PRO A 15 -11.93 3.91 -3.24
C PRO A 15 -11.28 4.63 -2.05
N ILE A 16 -10.03 5.04 -2.22
CA ILE A 16 -9.28 5.84 -1.25
C ILE A 16 -9.14 7.26 -1.78
N ARG A 17 -8.80 7.38 -3.04
CA ARG A 17 -8.77 8.63 -3.80
C ARG A 17 -8.84 8.26 -5.28
N GLU A 18 -8.88 9.25 -6.15
CA GLU A 18 -8.93 8.99 -7.58
C GLU A 18 -7.77 8.09 -8.03
N GLY A 19 -8.12 6.97 -8.66
CA GLY A 19 -7.15 6.01 -9.17
C GLY A 19 -6.55 5.07 -8.13
N VAL A 20 -6.95 5.16 -6.86
CA VAL A 20 -6.37 4.35 -5.78
C VAL A 20 -7.47 3.66 -5.00
N THR A 21 -7.36 2.33 -4.90
CA THR A 21 -8.31 1.49 -4.15
C THR A 21 -7.58 0.59 -3.19
N LEU A 22 -8.31 0.13 -2.17
CA LEU A 22 -7.77 -0.68 -1.08
C LEU A 22 -8.69 -1.85 -0.78
N THR A 23 -8.09 -3.02 -0.55
CA THR A 23 -8.80 -4.18 -0.01
C THR A 23 -8.15 -4.55 1.33
N PRO A 24 -8.89 -4.46 2.44
CA PRO A 24 -8.34 -4.87 3.73
C PRO A 24 -8.16 -6.38 3.80
N LEU A 25 -7.10 -6.82 4.44
CA LEU A 25 -6.85 -8.22 4.76
C LEU A 25 -7.05 -8.42 6.26
N ARG A 26 -6.09 -8.00 7.07
CA ARG A 26 -6.24 -8.00 8.52
C ARG A 26 -5.92 -6.61 9.03
N MET A 27 -6.94 -5.79 9.19
CA MET A 27 -6.79 -4.41 9.66
C MET A 27 -7.48 -4.22 11.01
N ARG A 28 -6.88 -3.37 11.82
CA ARG A 28 -7.43 -2.95 13.11
C ARG A 28 -7.05 -1.49 13.33
N GLY A 29 -8.04 -0.60 13.27
CA GLY A 29 -7.83 0.83 13.51
C GLY A 29 -6.86 1.48 12.53
N GLY A 30 -6.85 1.06 11.28
CA GLY A 30 -5.94 1.59 10.25
C GLY A 30 -4.56 0.95 10.24
N ALA A 31 -4.26 0.07 11.21
CA ALA A 31 -3.05 -0.75 11.23
C ALA A 31 -3.34 -2.14 10.68
N GLY A 32 -2.30 -2.89 10.36
CA GLY A 32 -2.41 -4.28 9.90
C GLY A 32 -2.00 -4.46 8.46
N THR A 33 -2.67 -5.35 7.74
CA THR A 33 -2.31 -5.73 6.38
C THR A 33 -3.44 -5.49 5.41
N PHE A 34 -3.09 -5.02 4.22
CA PHE A 34 -4.05 -4.72 3.16
C PHE A 34 -3.36 -4.72 1.80
N LEU A 35 -4.17 -4.80 0.75
CA LEU A 35 -3.71 -4.60 -0.62
C LEU A 35 -4.12 -3.21 -1.08
N MET A 36 -3.27 -2.58 -1.87
CA MET A 36 -3.61 -1.36 -2.58
C MET A 36 -3.40 -1.56 -4.07
N ARG A 37 -4.29 -0.98 -4.85
CA ARG A 37 -4.21 -0.95 -6.31
C ARG A 37 -4.19 0.49 -6.77
N TYR A 38 -3.20 0.81 -7.62
CA TYR A 38 -3.02 2.13 -8.21
C TYR A 38 -3.20 2.02 -9.71
N GLU A 39 -4.08 2.84 -10.28
CA GLU A 39 -4.16 2.97 -11.74
C GLU A 39 -2.91 3.66 -12.28
N PRO A 40 -2.55 3.43 -13.56
CA PRO A 40 -1.42 4.14 -14.16
C PRO A 40 -1.56 5.65 -14.02
N GLY A 41 -0.48 6.32 -13.59
CA GLY A 41 -0.45 7.76 -13.40
C GLY A 41 -1.01 8.28 -12.09
N SER A 42 -1.60 7.41 -11.26
CA SER A 42 -2.11 7.81 -9.95
C SER A 42 -0.99 7.89 -8.91
N ARG A 43 -1.29 8.56 -7.79
CA ARG A 43 -0.34 8.68 -6.69
C ARG A 43 -1.05 8.60 -5.35
N SER A 44 -0.32 8.18 -4.33
CA SER A 44 -0.79 8.27 -2.96
C SER A 44 -0.70 9.72 -2.45
N PRO A 45 -1.49 10.08 -1.43
CA PRO A 45 -1.24 11.34 -0.73
C PRO A 45 0.13 11.31 -0.06
N THR A 46 0.72 12.47 0.17
CA THR A 46 1.93 12.57 0.99
C THR A 46 1.57 12.17 2.41
N HIS A 47 2.33 11.23 2.97
CA HIS A 47 2.00 10.65 4.27
C HIS A 47 3.25 10.17 4.98
N THR A 48 3.13 9.99 6.29
CA THR A 48 4.19 9.44 7.12
C THR A 48 3.71 8.15 7.78
N HIS A 49 4.67 7.34 8.22
CA HIS A 49 4.41 6.05 8.85
C HIS A 49 4.98 6.06 10.27
N PRO A 50 4.18 6.42 11.29
CA PRO A 50 4.69 6.48 12.68
C PRO A 50 5.34 5.17 13.14
N GLY A 51 4.81 4.02 12.72
CA GLY A 51 5.35 2.70 13.07
C GLY A 51 6.21 2.05 11.99
N GLY A 52 6.47 2.76 10.87
CA GLY A 52 7.14 2.18 9.71
C GLY A 52 6.17 1.45 8.80
N GLU A 53 6.69 0.95 7.67
CA GLU A 53 5.87 0.27 6.66
C GLU A 53 6.69 -0.77 5.94
N GLU A 54 6.08 -1.92 5.67
CA GLU A 54 6.62 -2.93 4.76
C GLU A 54 5.71 -3.05 3.55
N ILE A 55 6.31 -3.02 2.37
CA ILE A 55 5.60 -3.16 1.10
C ILE A 55 6.21 -4.32 0.33
N TYR A 56 5.35 -5.21 -0.16
CA TYR A 56 5.73 -6.19 -1.18
C TYR A 56 4.99 -5.84 -2.47
N VAL A 57 5.73 -5.68 -3.57
CA VAL A 57 5.15 -5.34 -4.87
C VAL A 57 4.66 -6.61 -5.54
N VAL A 58 3.34 -6.78 -5.61
CA VAL A 58 2.72 -7.95 -6.24
C VAL A 58 2.81 -7.83 -7.76
N SER A 59 2.52 -6.65 -8.30
CA SER A 59 2.58 -6.40 -9.74
C SER A 59 2.77 -4.92 -10.01
N GLY A 60 3.26 -4.62 -11.21
CA GLY A 60 3.41 -3.26 -11.67
C GLY A 60 4.73 -2.60 -11.30
N ALA A 61 4.93 -1.39 -11.80
CA ALA A 61 6.13 -0.59 -11.62
C ALA A 61 5.78 0.86 -11.32
N GLY A 62 6.63 1.52 -10.53
CA GLY A 62 6.46 2.90 -10.16
C GLY A 62 7.63 3.40 -9.34
N ARG A 63 7.38 4.43 -8.53
CA ARG A 63 8.38 5.04 -7.66
C ARG A 63 7.77 5.37 -6.30
N LEU A 64 8.57 5.20 -5.24
CA LEU A 64 8.34 5.80 -3.94
C LEU A 64 9.33 6.96 -3.83
N ASP A 65 8.84 8.18 -3.94
CA ASP A 65 9.66 9.36 -4.18
C ASP A 65 10.60 9.09 -5.36
N ASP A 66 11.93 9.07 -5.16
CA ASP A 66 12.91 8.80 -6.22
C ASP A 66 13.29 7.32 -6.33
N LEU A 67 12.78 6.46 -5.45
CA LEU A 67 13.12 5.04 -5.45
C LEU A 67 12.21 4.27 -6.41
N ALA A 68 12.79 3.78 -7.51
CA ALA A 68 12.06 2.98 -8.48
C ALA A 68 11.86 1.55 -7.96
N PHE A 69 10.69 0.98 -8.24
CA PHE A 69 10.38 -0.40 -7.88
C PHE A 69 9.69 -1.14 -9.04
N GLY A 70 9.74 -2.45 -8.99
CA GLY A 70 9.05 -3.34 -9.92
C GLY A 70 8.50 -4.57 -9.22
N PRO A 71 7.87 -5.50 -9.98
CA PRO A 71 7.25 -6.70 -9.41
C PRO A 71 8.26 -7.53 -8.61
N GLY A 72 7.82 -8.00 -7.43
CA GLY A 72 8.64 -8.83 -6.57
C GLY A 72 9.57 -8.06 -5.64
N ASP A 73 9.60 -6.74 -5.70
CA ASP A 73 10.43 -5.94 -4.82
C ASP A 73 9.80 -5.82 -3.43
N PHE A 74 10.65 -5.79 -2.41
CA PHE A 74 10.27 -5.54 -1.03
C PHE A 74 10.87 -4.21 -0.59
N ILE A 75 10.06 -3.35 0.02
CA ILE A 75 10.50 -2.04 0.46
C ILE A 75 10.14 -1.87 1.94
N TYR A 76 11.11 -1.45 2.72
CA TYR A 76 10.90 -1.10 4.12
C TYR A 76 11.08 0.41 4.30
N THR A 77 10.07 1.06 4.89
CA THR A 77 10.15 2.46 5.27
C THR A 77 10.24 2.56 6.78
N PRO A 78 11.32 3.14 7.33
CA PRO A 78 11.48 3.25 8.78
C PRO A 78 10.40 4.13 9.42
N PRO A 79 10.15 3.96 10.74
CA PRO A 79 9.23 4.81 11.46
C PRO A 79 9.55 6.29 11.29
N GLY A 80 8.52 7.11 11.07
CA GLY A 80 8.63 8.54 10.93
C GLY A 80 9.01 9.06 9.56
N GLU A 81 9.43 8.19 8.64
CA GLU A 81 9.72 8.59 7.27
C GLU A 81 8.42 8.77 6.48
N GLY A 82 8.41 9.77 5.61
CA GLY A 82 7.29 10.00 4.71
C GLY A 82 7.67 9.72 3.27
N HIS A 83 6.67 9.43 2.44
CA HIS A 83 6.88 9.26 1.01
C HIS A 83 5.57 9.39 0.24
N THR A 84 5.68 9.44 -1.09
CA THR A 84 4.55 9.42 -2.03
C THR A 84 4.83 8.34 -3.08
N LEU A 85 3.85 7.47 -3.30
CA LEU A 85 3.93 6.47 -4.37
C LEU A 85 3.36 7.05 -5.66
N HIS A 86 4.10 6.91 -6.75
CA HIS A 86 3.66 7.25 -8.10
C HIS A 86 3.64 5.98 -8.94
N ALA A 87 2.47 5.63 -9.48
CA ALA A 87 2.31 4.45 -10.31
C ALA A 87 2.62 4.79 -11.78
N GLU A 88 3.56 4.07 -12.39
CA GLU A 88 3.85 4.19 -13.81
C GLU A 88 2.95 3.27 -14.63
N THR A 89 2.74 2.05 -14.15
CA THR A 89 1.75 1.11 -14.66
C THR A 89 0.68 0.90 -13.60
N GLU A 90 -0.29 0.04 -13.83
CA GLU A 90 -1.12 -0.44 -12.74
C GLU A 90 -0.20 -1.12 -11.72
N VAL A 91 -0.36 -0.78 -10.45
CA VAL A 91 0.46 -1.31 -9.36
C VAL A 91 -0.45 -1.96 -8.33
N VAL A 92 -0.11 -3.16 -7.91
CA VAL A 92 -0.72 -3.81 -6.75
C VAL A 92 0.38 -4.08 -5.74
N ILE A 93 0.18 -3.58 -4.52
CA ILE A 93 1.11 -3.79 -3.42
C ILE A 93 0.41 -4.42 -2.23
N HIS A 94 1.15 -5.23 -1.49
CA HIS A 94 0.77 -5.73 -0.18
C HIS A 94 1.46 -4.85 0.85
N VAL A 95 0.70 -4.28 1.76
CA VAL A 95 1.21 -3.35 2.77
C VAL A 95 1.01 -3.93 4.16
N SER A 96 2.02 -3.79 5.00
CA SER A 96 1.95 -4.12 6.41
C SER A 96 2.34 -2.90 7.25
N LEU A 97 1.42 -2.47 8.13
CA LEU A 97 1.58 -1.31 8.99
C LEU A 97 1.36 -1.70 10.45
N PRO A 98 2.36 -1.56 11.33
CA PRO A 98 2.13 -1.75 12.77
C PRO A 98 1.31 -0.61 13.38
N GLU A 99 1.32 0.58 12.78
CA GLU A 99 0.52 1.73 13.18
C GLU A 99 -0.09 2.41 11.95
N ALA A 100 -1.22 3.09 12.13
CA ALA A 100 -1.86 3.82 11.03
C ALA A 100 -0.97 4.92 10.48
N VAL A 101 -1.07 5.18 9.18
CA VAL A 101 -0.38 6.31 8.54
C VAL A 101 -0.98 7.64 8.98
N VAL A 102 -0.19 8.71 8.80
CA VAL A 102 -0.63 10.09 9.01
C VAL A 102 -0.50 10.82 7.68
N ILE A 103 -1.62 11.35 7.19
CA ILE A 103 -1.63 12.15 5.96
C ILE A 103 -1.10 13.52 6.27
N THR A 104 -0.13 14.01 5.47
CA THR A 104 0.58 15.28 5.71
C THR A 104 0.37 16.33 4.63
N GLU A 105 -0.34 16.02 3.56
CA GLU A 105 -0.67 17.03 2.53
C GLU A 105 -1.99 17.74 2.77
#